data_9d1643d30abaaea4441d12ec99214b4d
#
_entry.id   9d1643d30abaaea4441d12ec99214b4d
#
_cell.length_a   1.000
_cell.length_b   1.000
_cell.length_c   1.000
_cell.angle_alpha   90.00
_cell.angle_beta   90.00
_cell.angle_gamma   90.00
#
_symmetry.space_group_name_H-M   'P 1'
#
loop_
_entity.id
_entity.type
_entity.pdbx_description
1 polymer ?
#
loop_
_entity_poly.entity_id
_entity_poly.type
_entity_poly.pdbx_seq_one_letter_code
_entity_poly.pdbx_strand_id
1 'polypeptide(L)'
;MKNKKIILSLDFPLLISCGQNNHDFSIKWENDENYHWHVCQIEGHNDTSKKEKHMWDNGKVIKEPSKTETGTMKYVCTTCLKEKTEIIDKLKEQTTYTITFDSRGGSEVKSITAEAGAKIDAPNNPTKENYIFAGWFESSDGGKTLNDKQYEFSYMPARVFTLYAKWGIENIKGKTYNHTSSIITWNGTEEEKNEFLNEMGITEEQYQKMNDSTTIKFTFDNLQEKTTAVFGVEFEGEVEMNSCTVFYKINGNSIVFFDSEEDMKVGIPAHTYGLFKGTTTTFSSDRTKLIITGITGIMKLEHILSIVDK
;
A
#
# COMPACT_ATOMS: atom_id res chain seq x y z
N MET A 1 -32.03 1.70 -53.14
CA MET A 1 -31.02 0.97 -53.93
C MET A 1 -30.67 -0.28 -53.17
N LYS A 2 -30.84 -1.44 -53.78
CA LYS A 2 -30.78 -2.78 -53.15
C LYS A 2 -29.36 -3.26 -53.06
N ASN A 3 -28.87 -3.54 -51.86
CA ASN A 3 -27.58 -4.22 -51.66
C ASN A 3 -27.78 -5.75 -51.71
N LYS A 4 -27.22 -6.36 -52.73
CA LYS A 4 -27.10 -7.81 -52.90
C LYS A 4 -26.05 -8.35 -51.92
N LYS A 5 -26.46 -9.33 -51.09
CA LYS A 5 -25.56 -10.26 -50.41
C LYS A 5 -25.04 -11.29 -51.44
N ILE A 6 -23.74 -11.35 -51.57
CA ILE A 6 -23.02 -12.42 -52.28
C ILE A 6 -22.72 -13.52 -51.26
N ILE A 7 -23.37 -14.66 -51.44
CA ILE A 7 -23.06 -15.90 -50.70
C ILE A 7 -22.01 -16.63 -51.58
N LEU A 8 -20.77 -16.68 -51.11
CA LEU A 8 -19.78 -17.60 -51.70
C LEU A 8 -19.94 -18.96 -51.00
N SER A 9 -20.50 -19.91 -51.71
CA SER A 9 -20.39 -21.33 -51.38
C SER A 9 -19.00 -21.83 -51.82
N LEU A 10 -18.17 -22.13 -50.86
CA LEU A 10 -16.94 -22.90 -51.08
C LEU A 10 -17.28 -24.38 -50.87
N ASP A 11 -17.53 -25.11 -51.97
CA ASP A 11 -17.51 -26.55 -51.97
C ASP A 11 -16.05 -27.02 -51.74
N PHE A 12 -15.81 -27.52 -50.53
CA PHE A 12 -14.58 -28.22 -50.20
C PHE A 12 -14.80 -29.71 -50.48
N PRO A 13 -13.92 -30.35 -51.30
CA PRO A 13 -14.08 -31.79 -51.54
C PRO A 13 -13.78 -32.57 -50.25
N LEU A 14 -14.70 -33.47 -49.95
CA LEU A 14 -14.59 -34.45 -48.87
C LEU A 14 -13.39 -35.38 -49.17
N LEU A 15 -12.22 -35.10 -48.61
CA LEU A 15 -11.15 -36.08 -48.53
C LEU A 15 -11.50 -37.06 -47.42
N ILE A 16 -12.06 -38.22 -47.80
CA ILE A 16 -12.22 -39.37 -46.91
C ILE A 16 -10.82 -39.88 -46.60
N SER A 17 -10.21 -39.44 -45.52
CA SER A 17 -9.06 -40.05 -44.91
C SER A 17 -9.48 -41.22 -44.05
N CYS A 18 -9.27 -42.41 -44.52
CA CYS A 18 -9.46 -43.63 -43.77
C CYS A 18 -8.44 -43.71 -42.63
N GLY A 19 -8.89 -43.62 -41.34
CA GLY A 19 -8.06 -44.07 -40.23
C GLY A 19 -7.61 -43.06 -39.21
N GLN A 20 -8.28 -41.92 -39.04
CA GLN A 20 -8.16 -41.14 -37.80
C GLN A 20 -9.56 -40.94 -37.19
N ASN A 21 -9.72 -41.41 -35.96
CA ASN A 21 -10.92 -41.09 -35.15
C ASN A 21 -10.90 -39.60 -34.87
N ASN A 22 -11.49 -38.79 -35.77
CA ASN A 22 -11.68 -37.36 -35.52
C ASN A 22 -12.77 -37.25 -34.45
N HIS A 23 -12.39 -36.95 -33.25
CA HIS A 23 -13.29 -36.62 -32.16
C HIS A 23 -13.50 -35.12 -32.13
N ASP A 24 -14.75 -34.68 -32.10
CA ASP A 24 -15.15 -33.29 -31.79
C ASP A 24 -15.49 -33.21 -30.31
N PHE A 25 -14.58 -32.69 -29.52
CA PHE A 25 -14.80 -32.61 -28.06
C PHE A 25 -15.53 -31.33 -27.66
N SER A 26 -16.50 -31.48 -26.76
CA SER A 26 -17.20 -30.37 -26.12
C SER A 26 -16.24 -29.35 -25.50
N ILE A 27 -16.56 -28.06 -25.62
CA ILE A 27 -15.85 -27.01 -24.87
C ILE A 27 -16.23 -27.04 -23.38
N LYS A 28 -17.33 -27.70 -23.00
CA LYS A 28 -17.79 -27.84 -21.62
C LYS A 28 -17.01 -28.98 -20.95
N TRP A 29 -16.52 -28.69 -19.74
CA TRP A 29 -15.86 -29.68 -18.89
C TRP A 29 -16.89 -30.60 -18.22
N GLU A 30 -16.70 -31.91 -18.35
CA GLU A 30 -17.26 -32.91 -17.46
C GLU A 30 -16.24 -33.26 -16.38
N ASN A 31 -16.68 -33.70 -15.22
CA ASN A 31 -15.80 -33.99 -14.10
C ASN A 31 -16.38 -35.05 -13.14
N ASP A 32 -15.47 -35.76 -12.46
CA ASP A 32 -15.75 -36.58 -11.26
C ASP A 32 -15.01 -36.03 -10.04
N GLU A 33 -14.79 -36.81 -9.01
CA GLU A 33 -14.09 -36.37 -7.78
C GLU A 33 -12.62 -36.02 -8.04
N ASN A 34 -11.96 -36.69 -8.97
CA ASN A 34 -10.52 -36.66 -9.14
C ASN A 34 -10.06 -36.00 -10.44
N TYR A 35 -10.90 -36.06 -11.47
CA TYR A 35 -10.53 -35.71 -12.82
C TYR A 35 -11.58 -34.83 -13.51
N HIS A 36 -11.16 -34.13 -14.56
CA HIS A 36 -12.01 -33.45 -15.52
C HIS A 36 -11.61 -33.85 -16.94
N TRP A 37 -12.56 -33.80 -17.89
CA TRP A 37 -12.39 -34.16 -19.28
C TRP A 37 -13.45 -33.51 -20.16
N HIS A 38 -13.28 -33.58 -21.46
CA HIS A 38 -14.30 -33.25 -22.44
C HIS A 38 -14.90 -34.49 -23.05
N VAL A 39 -16.19 -34.50 -23.36
CA VAL A 39 -16.86 -35.59 -24.08
C VAL A 39 -16.94 -35.29 -25.54
N CYS A 40 -16.91 -36.36 -26.37
CA CYS A 40 -17.09 -36.25 -27.80
C CYS A 40 -18.56 -35.89 -28.10
N GLN A 41 -18.79 -34.94 -29.03
CA GLN A 41 -20.10 -34.45 -29.43
C GLN A 41 -20.64 -35.17 -30.67
N ILE A 42 -19.89 -36.10 -31.26
CA ILE A 42 -20.33 -36.86 -32.44
C ILE A 42 -21.34 -37.90 -31.99
N GLU A 43 -22.48 -37.93 -32.65
CA GLU A 43 -23.54 -38.88 -32.35
C GLU A 43 -23.06 -40.31 -32.45
N GLY A 44 -23.32 -41.11 -31.41
CA GLY A 44 -22.85 -42.51 -31.33
C GLY A 44 -21.46 -42.72 -30.81
N HIS A 45 -20.71 -41.62 -30.54
CA HIS A 45 -19.37 -41.70 -29.91
C HIS A 45 -19.47 -41.49 -28.41
N ASN A 46 -18.92 -42.39 -27.61
CA ASN A 46 -18.84 -42.30 -26.17
C ASN A 46 -17.43 -41.96 -25.68
N ASP A 47 -16.61 -41.44 -26.58
CA ASP A 47 -15.19 -41.14 -26.27
C ASP A 47 -15.05 -39.87 -25.44
N THR A 48 -14.02 -39.84 -24.62
CA THR A 48 -13.65 -38.67 -23.79
C THR A 48 -12.25 -38.24 -24.12
N SER A 49 -11.94 -36.97 -23.93
CA SER A 49 -10.58 -36.48 -23.92
C SER A 49 -9.76 -37.18 -22.84
N LYS A 50 -8.43 -37.05 -22.89
CA LYS A 50 -7.58 -37.49 -21.77
C LYS A 50 -8.08 -36.86 -20.46
N LYS A 51 -8.35 -37.71 -19.46
CA LYS A 51 -8.73 -37.25 -18.11
C LYS A 51 -7.52 -36.60 -17.44
N GLU A 52 -7.71 -35.37 -16.95
CA GLU A 52 -6.70 -34.61 -16.24
C GLU A 52 -7.12 -34.43 -14.77
N LYS A 53 -6.14 -34.50 -13.85
CA LYS A 53 -6.43 -34.28 -12.42
C LYS A 53 -6.85 -32.84 -12.17
N HIS A 54 -7.75 -32.63 -11.21
CA HIS A 54 -8.09 -31.29 -10.76
C HIS A 54 -6.86 -30.56 -10.24
N MET A 55 -6.65 -29.33 -10.72
CA MET A 55 -5.73 -28.35 -10.16
C MET A 55 -6.52 -27.41 -9.28
N TRP A 56 -6.41 -27.60 -7.97
CA TRP A 56 -7.11 -26.78 -6.99
C TRP A 56 -6.36 -25.46 -6.77
N ASP A 57 -7.11 -24.37 -6.56
CA ASP A 57 -6.57 -23.09 -6.10
C ASP A 57 -6.02 -23.18 -4.68
N ASN A 58 -5.58 -22.05 -4.11
CA ASN A 58 -5.04 -22.00 -2.75
C ASN A 58 -6.11 -22.16 -1.65
N GLY A 59 -7.38 -22.32 -2.03
CA GLY A 59 -8.50 -22.41 -1.12
C GLY A 59 -8.89 -21.10 -0.47
N LYS A 60 -10.14 -21.00 -0.09
CA LYS A 60 -10.71 -19.87 0.65
C LYS A 60 -11.46 -20.39 1.85
N VAL A 61 -11.18 -19.86 3.03
CA VAL A 61 -11.98 -20.13 4.21
C VAL A 61 -13.38 -19.52 4.01
N ILE A 62 -14.41 -20.36 4.02
CA ILE A 62 -15.81 -19.95 3.88
C ILE A 62 -16.57 -20.05 5.22
N LYS A 63 -16.02 -20.80 6.17
CA LYS A 63 -16.44 -20.82 7.57
C LYS A 63 -15.20 -20.94 8.44
N GLU A 64 -14.97 -19.96 9.30
CA GLU A 64 -13.88 -20.02 10.27
C GLU A 64 -14.12 -21.09 11.31
N PRO A 65 -13.09 -21.85 11.73
CA PRO A 65 -13.23 -22.80 12.84
C PRO A 65 -13.41 -22.02 14.15
N SER A 66 -14.24 -22.57 15.02
CA SER A 66 -14.42 -22.11 16.41
C SER A 66 -14.00 -23.20 17.40
N LYS A 67 -14.11 -22.91 18.70
CA LYS A 67 -13.87 -23.93 19.74
C LYS A 67 -14.89 -25.06 19.70
N THR A 68 -16.12 -24.78 19.28
CA THR A 68 -17.25 -25.71 19.28
C THR A 68 -17.54 -26.29 17.92
N GLU A 69 -17.17 -25.59 16.85
CA GLU A 69 -17.47 -25.97 15.48
C GLU A 69 -16.22 -26.00 14.60
N THR A 70 -16.23 -26.93 13.66
CA THR A 70 -15.21 -26.99 12.60
C THR A 70 -15.40 -25.85 11.61
N GLY A 71 -14.31 -25.35 11.04
CA GLY A 71 -14.31 -24.46 9.89
C GLY A 71 -14.47 -25.24 8.58
N THR A 72 -14.56 -24.50 7.49
CA THR A 72 -14.65 -25.06 6.14
C THR A 72 -13.75 -24.26 5.19
N MET A 73 -12.84 -24.97 4.54
CA MET A 73 -12.04 -24.46 3.43
C MET A 73 -12.71 -24.90 2.12
N LYS A 74 -12.94 -23.98 1.20
CA LYS A 74 -13.45 -24.25 -0.13
C LYS A 74 -12.32 -24.08 -1.14
N TYR A 75 -12.20 -25.04 -2.04
CA TYR A 75 -11.28 -25.01 -3.17
C TYR A 75 -12.05 -25.02 -4.47
N VAL A 76 -11.51 -24.37 -5.47
CA VAL A 76 -12.07 -24.36 -6.84
C VAL A 76 -11.00 -24.87 -7.80
N CYS A 77 -11.38 -25.80 -8.65
CA CYS A 77 -10.49 -26.24 -9.73
C CYS A 77 -10.29 -25.10 -10.72
N THR A 78 -9.04 -24.72 -10.97
CA THR A 78 -8.67 -23.60 -11.84
C THR A 78 -9.06 -23.82 -13.32
N THR A 79 -9.35 -25.06 -13.71
CA THR A 79 -9.68 -25.44 -15.08
C THR A 79 -11.18 -25.63 -15.27
N CYS A 80 -11.83 -26.52 -14.52
CA CYS A 80 -13.23 -26.89 -14.73
C CYS A 80 -14.22 -26.22 -13.75
N LEU A 81 -13.72 -25.39 -12.83
CA LEU A 81 -14.48 -24.67 -11.80
C LEU A 81 -15.25 -25.58 -10.82
N LYS A 82 -14.94 -26.89 -10.79
CA LYS A 82 -15.48 -27.77 -9.76
C LYS A 82 -15.05 -27.29 -8.39
N GLU A 83 -15.97 -27.35 -7.46
CA GLU A 83 -15.73 -26.98 -6.07
C GLU A 83 -15.58 -28.22 -5.19
N LYS A 84 -14.70 -28.15 -4.20
CA LYS A 84 -14.64 -29.07 -3.07
C LYS A 84 -14.50 -28.30 -1.77
N THR A 85 -14.91 -28.94 -0.71
CA THR A 85 -14.70 -28.39 0.63
C THR A 85 -13.88 -29.37 1.47
N GLU A 86 -13.05 -28.81 2.33
CA GLU A 86 -12.31 -29.57 3.36
C GLU A 86 -12.64 -28.98 4.73
N ILE A 87 -12.65 -29.84 5.73
CA ILE A 87 -12.93 -29.45 7.11
C ILE A 87 -11.64 -28.85 7.68
N ILE A 88 -11.77 -27.68 8.30
CA ILE A 88 -10.74 -27.12 9.18
C ILE A 88 -11.10 -27.57 10.59
N ASP A 89 -10.16 -28.26 11.26
CA ASP A 89 -10.38 -28.73 12.63
C ASP A 89 -10.76 -27.58 13.56
N LYS A 90 -11.51 -27.90 14.60
CA LYS A 90 -11.82 -26.97 15.69
C LYS A 90 -10.54 -26.42 16.28
N LEU A 91 -10.59 -25.14 16.69
CA LEU A 91 -9.47 -24.54 17.39
C LEU A 91 -9.14 -25.36 18.65
N LYS A 92 -7.89 -25.80 18.76
CA LYS A 92 -7.40 -26.50 19.95
C LYS A 92 -7.50 -25.61 21.18
N GLU A 93 -7.56 -26.20 22.37
CA GLU A 93 -7.90 -25.56 23.65
C GLU A 93 -7.02 -24.38 24.14
N GLN A 94 -6.22 -23.74 23.31
CA GLN A 94 -5.66 -22.45 23.71
C GLN A 94 -6.77 -21.41 23.60
N THR A 95 -7.50 -21.23 24.69
CA THR A 95 -8.67 -20.34 24.74
C THR A 95 -8.30 -18.87 24.70
N THR A 96 -7.06 -18.52 25.04
CA THR A 96 -6.60 -17.13 25.06
C THR A 96 -5.22 -16.99 24.44
N TYR A 97 -4.98 -15.81 23.86
CA TYR A 97 -3.70 -15.41 23.30
C TYR A 97 -3.25 -14.11 23.95
N THR A 98 -1.95 -13.88 23.96
CA THR A 98 -1.38 -12.71 24.65
C THR A 98 -0.53 -11.89 23.69
N ILE A 99 -0.79 -10.59 23.68
CA ILE A 99 0.09 -9.57 23.10
C ILE A 99 0.92 -9.01 24.23
N THR A 100 2.23 -9.14 24.16
CA THR A 100 3.17 -8.49 25.06
C THR A 100 3.70 -7.21 24.41
N PHE A 101 4.13 -6.24 25.23
CA PHE A 101 4.62 -4.96 24.79
C PHE A 101 6.04 -4.75 25.27
N ASP A 102 6.96 -4.52 24.33
CA ASP A 102 8.28 -4.02 24.63
C ASP A 102 8.32 -2.52 24.33
N SER A 103 8.32 -1.71 25.36
CA SER A 103 8.33 -0.27 25.24
C SER A 103 9.69 0.32 24.81
N ARG A 104 10.73 -0.52 24.66
CA ARG A 104 12.08 -0.12 24.21
C ARG A 104 12.63 1.07 25.02
N GLY A 105 12.55 0.93 26.35
CA GLY A 105 13.03 1.95 27.30
C GLY A 105 12.01 3.08 27.60
N GLY A 106 10.77 2.96 27.19
CA GLY A 106 9.67 3.77 27.67
C GLY A 106 9.01 3.18 28.92
N SER A 107 7.93 3.81 29.37
CA SER A 107 7.13 3.32 30.51
C SER A 107 6.54 1.94 30.20
N GLU A 108 6.31 1.16 31.25
CA GLU A 108 5.74 -0.18 31.15
C GLU A 108 4.32 -0.15 30.60
N VAL A 109 4.00 -1.14 29.76
CA VAL A 109 2.67 -1.36 29.18
C VAL A 109 2.22 -2.79 29.49
N LYS A 110 1.03 -2.93 30.07
CA LYS A 110 0.47 -4.23 30.43
C LYS A 110 0.09 -5.02 29.19
N SER A 111 0.39 -6.32 29.21
CA SER A 111 0.00 -7.27 28.16
C SER A 111 -1.53 -7.34 28.03
N ILE A 112 -2.00 -7.58 26.82
CA ILE A 112 -3.41 -7.83 26.51
C ILE A 112 -3.56 -9.34 26.31
N THR A 113 -4.48 -9.96 27.06
CA THR A 113 -4.82 -11.38 26.92
C THR A 113 -6.31 -11.49 26.63
N ALA A 114 -6.65 -12.15 25.53
CA ALA A 114 -8.03 -12.34 25.11
C ALA A 114 -8.19 -13.60 24.26
N GLU A 115 -9.42 -14.05 24.03
CA GLU A 115 -9.72 -15.12 23.09
C GLU A 115 -9.48 -14.67 21.65
N ALA A 116 -9.12 -15.60 20.77
CA ALA A 116 -9.01 -15.32 19.33
C ALA A 116 -10.33 -14.75 18.80
N GLY A 117 -10.23 -13.66 18.02
CA GLY A 117 -11.40 -12.96 17.48
C GLY A 117 -12.13 -12.04 18.46
N ALA A 118 -11.73 -11.98 19.75
CA ALA A 118 -12.26 -10.98 20.65
C ALA A 118 -11.78 -9.59 20.28
N LYS A 119 -12.66 -8.59 20.36
CA LYS A 119 -12.29 -7.19 20.14
C LYS A 119 -11.28 -6.75 21.21
N ILE A 120 -10.23 -6.09 20.77
CA ILE A 120 -9.19 -5.52 21.65
C ILE A 120 -8.99 -4.05 21.32
N ASP A 121 -8.75 -3.25 22.34
CA ASP A 121 -8.44 -1.85 22.21
C ASP A 121 -6.93 -1.62 22.38
N ALA A 122 -6.41 -0.55 21.78
CA ALA A 122 -5.03 -0.15 21.97
C ALA A 122 -4.77 0.20 23.43
N PRO A 123 -3.62 -0.17 24.00
CA PRO A 123 -3.24 0.28 25.32
C PRO A 123 -2.93 1.78 25.33
N ASN A 124 -2.88 2.38 26.51
CA ASN A 124 -2.37 3.75 26.64
C ASN A 124 -0.93 3.82 26.07
N ASN A 125 -0.65 4.91 25.39
CA ASN A 125 0.68 5.14 24.84
C ASN A 125 1.73 5.19 25.96
N PRO A 126 2.87 4.49 25.81
CA PRO A 126 3.97 4.63 26.74
C PRO A 126 4.60 6.03 26.62
N THR A 127 5.31 6.45 27.66
CA THR A 127 6.09 7.68 27.68
C THR A 127 7.57 7.39 27.72
N LYS A 128 8.37 8.24 27.09
CA LYS A 128 9.82 8.18 27.13
C LYS A 128 10.37 9.62 27.04
N GLU A 129 11.23 9.97 27.98
CA GLU A 129 11.79 11.32 28.05
C GLU A 129 12.49 11.71 26.74
N ASN A 130 12.19 12.89 26.23
CA ASN A 130 12.70 13.47 24.97
C ASN A 130 12.30 12.72 23.68
N TYR A 131 11.32 11.81 23.76
CA TYR A 131 10.81 11.07 22.60
C TYR A 131 9.30 11.15 22.49
N ILE A 132 8.78 11.10 21.25
CA ILE A 132 7.35 10.91 20.98
C ILE A 132 7.10 9.44 20.66
N PHE A 133 5.97 8.93 21.11
CA PHE A 133 5.55 7.58 20.75
C PHE A 133 5.01 7.57 19.31
N ALA A 134 5.61 6.75 18.45
CA ALA A 134 5.30 6.67 17.03
C ALA A 134 4.48 5.43 16.64
N GLY A 135 4.06 4.64 17.62
CA GLY A 135 3.21 3.47 17.41
C GLY A 135 3.83 2.15 17.84
N TRP A 136 3.00 1.11 17.77
CA TRP A 136 3.40 -0.28 18.01
C TRP A 136 3.66 -0.99 16.69
N PHE A 137 4.72 -1.79 16.64
CA PHE A 137 5.15 -2.50 15.44
C PHE A 137 5.51 -3.95 15.76
N GLU A 138 5.26 -4.85 14.81
CA GLU A 138 5.78 -6.21 14.86
C GLU A 138 7.26 -6.25 14.43
N SER A 139 7.93 -7.34 14.78
CA SER A 139 9.29 -7.61 14.38
C SER A 139 9.48 -9.12 14.25
N SER A 140 10.22 -9.54 13.23
CA SER A 140 10.58 -10.94 12.99
C SER A 140 11.90 -11.36 13.69
N ASP A 141 12.66 -10.40 14.22
CA ASP A 141 14.02 -10.60 14.76
C ASP A 141 14.16 -10.15 16.23
N GLY A 142 13.03 -10.15 16.96
CA GLY A 142 13.02 -9.80 18.38
C GLY A 142 13.20 -8.30 18.65
N GLY A 143 12.68 -7.45 17.76
CA GLY A 143 12.68 -6.00 17.93
C GLY A 143 13.93 -5.29 17.41
N LYS A 144 14.87 -5.98 16.76
CA LYS A 144 16.04 -5.34 16.15
C LYS A 144 15.61 -4.52 14.95
N THR A 145 14.81 -5.10 14.07
CA THR A 145 14.20 -4.43 12.91
C THR A 145 12.68 -4.45 13.08
N LEU A 146 12.05 -3.29 12.98
CA LEU A 146 10.60 -3.16 13.03
C LEU A 146 10.02 -3.28 11.62
N ASN A 147 8.83 -3.91 11.51
CA ASN A 147 8.11 -3.95 10.25
C ASN A 147 7.72 -2.52 9.82
N ASP A 148 7.48 -2.32 8.53
CA ASP A 148 7.14 -0.99 7.99
C ASP A 148 5.75 -0.52 8.41
N LYS A 149 4.81 -1.46 8.58
CA LYS A 149 3.43 -1.14 8.93
C LYS A 149 3.22 -1.12 10.44
N GLN A 150 2.63 -0.03 10.92
CA GLN A 150 2.16 0.08 12.30
C GLN A 150 1.07 -0.95 12.58
N TYR A 151 1.08 -1.56 13.77
CA TYR A 151 0.05 -2.48 14.20
C TYR A 151 -1.26 -1.75 14.49
N GLU A 152 -2.35 -2.26 13.92
CA GLU A 152 -3.70 -1.72 14.10
C GLU A 152 -4.49 -2.67 15.03
N PHE A 153 -4.90 -2.14 16.19
CA PHE A 153 -5.70 -2.90 17.16
C PHE A 153 -7.14 -3.03 16.66
N SER A 154 -7.63 -4.25 16.61
CA SER A 154 -9.02 -4.55 16.21
C SER A 154 -9.52 -5.81 16.90
N TYR A 155 -9.02 -6.96 16.50
CA TYR A 155 -9.37 -8.26 17.07
C TYR A 155 -8.12 -9.04 17.45
N MET A 156 -8.22 -9.84 18.54
CA MET A 156 -7.12 -10.67 19.01
C MET A 156 -6.77 -11.75 17.97
N PRO A 157 -5.55 -11.76 17.43
CA PRO A 157 -5.10 -12.82 16.52
C PRO A 157 -4.95 -14.15 17.27
N ALA A 158 -5.10 -15.28 16.58
CA ALA A 158 -4.89 -16.62 17.14
C ALA A 158 -3.39 -16.96 17.30
N ARG A 159 -2.61 -16.07 17.89
CA ARG A 159 -1.17 -16.23 18.15
C ARG A 159 -0.71 -15.37 19.32
N VAL A 160 0.37 -15.81 19.96
CA VAL A 160 1.11 -15.02 20.97
C VAL A 160 2.26 -14.31 20.27
N PHE A 161 2.43 -13.01 20.52
CA PHE A 161 3.50 -12.22 19.94
C PHE A 161 3.80 -10.96 20.76
N THR A 162 4.93 -10.33 20.42
CA THR A 162 5.36 -9.09 21.07
C THR A 162 5.25 -7.93 20.06
N LEU A 163 4.71 -6.82 20.54
CA LEU A 163 4.75 -5.53 19.85
C LEU A 163 5.83 -4.66 20.47
N TYR A 164 6.57 -3.99 19.61
CA TYR A 164 7.68 -3.13 19.97
C TYR A 164 7.34 -1.68 19.72
N ALA A 165 7.60 -0.82 20.72
CA ALA A 165 7.41 0.60 20.55
C ALA A 165 8.41 1.19 19.55
N LYS A 166 7.91 2.01 18.63
CA LYS A 166 8.72 2.92 17.83
C LYS A 166 8.73 4.29 18.48
N TRP A 167 9.91 4.86 18.59
CA TRP A 167 10.11 6.19 19.16
C TRP A 167 10.57 7.15 18.10
N GLY A 168 9.98 8.34 18.11
CA GLY A 168 10.31 9.44 17.23
C GLY A 168 10.99 10.57 17.97
N ILE A 169 11.37 11.59 17.21
CA ILE A 169 12.05 12.79 17.74
C ILE A 169 11.00 13.72 18.33
N GLU A 170 11.10 14.02 19.61
CA GLU A 170 10.20 14.98 20.26
C GLU A 170 10.51 16.43 19.81
N ASN A 171 11.77 16.78 19.83
CA ASN A 171 12.22 18.13 19.52
C ASN A 171 13.00 18.19 18.21
N ILE A 172 12.47 18.96 17.26
CA ILE A 172 13.11 19.19 15.94
C ILE A 172 14.08 20.37 15.93
N LYS A 173 14.19 21.13 17.01
CA LYS A 173 15.14 22.26 17.11
C LYS A 173 16.57 21.77 16.86
N GLY A 174 17.31 22.51 16.06
CA GLY A 174 18.66 22.15 15.63
C GLY A 174 18.75 21.02 14.62
N LYS A 175 17.62 20.46 14.19
CA LYS A 175 17.60 19.39 13.19
C LYS A 175 17.55 19.94 11.77
N THR A 176 18.10 19.17 10.85
CA THR A 176 18.07 19.48 9.42
C THR A 176 17.37 18.33 8.69
N TYR A 177 16.50 18.69 7.76
CA TYR A 177 15.80 17.75 6.87
C TYR A 177 16.19 18.07 5.44
N ASN A 178 16.69 17.09 4.72
CA ASN A 178 17.02 17.20 3.31
C ASN A 178 16.05 16.37 2.47
N HIS A 179 15.70 16.86 1.30
CA HIS A 179 14.94 16.13 0.30
C HIS A 179 15.62 14.81 -0.06
N THR A 180 14.85 13.76 -0.15
CA THR A 180 15.33 12.41 -0.46
C THR A 180 14.61 11.75 -1.62
N SER A 181 13.33 12.07 -1.82
CA SER A 181 12.54 11.55 -2.94
C SER A 181 11.24 12.33 -3.11
N SER A 182 10.64 12.19 -4.28
CA SER A 182 9.30 12.70 -4.57
C SER A 182 8.38 11.56 -4.97
N ILE A 183 7.11 11.66 -4.58
CA ILE A 183 6.06 10.72 -4.97
C ILE A 183 5.00 11.50 -5.74
N ILE A 184 4.74 11.09 -6.98
CA ILE A 184 3.69 11.63 -7.83
C ILE A 184 2.56 10.63 -7.91
N THR A 185 1.36 11.05 -7.56
CA THR A 185 0.14 10.25 -7.70
C THR A 185 -0.79 10.97 -8.65
N TRP A 186 -1.05 10.39 -9.80
CA TRP A 186 -1.99 10.90 -10.78
C TRP A 186 -3.43 10.55 -10.37
N ASN A 187 -4.27 11.57 -10.23
CA ASN A 187 -5.67 11.44 -9.82
C ASN A 187 -6.64 11.70 -10.99
N GLY A 188 -6.14 12.31 -12.07
CA GLY A 188 -6.87 12.57 -13.30
C GLY A 188 -6.91 11.36 -14.24
N THR A 189 -7.56 11.54 -15.38
CA THR A 189 -7.56 10.57 -16.47
C THR A 189 -6.19 10.52 -17.16
N GLU A 190 -5.92 9.43 -17.91
CA GLU A 190 -4.71 9.34 -18.74
C GLU A 190 -4.63 10.47 -19.80
N GLU A 191 -5.78 10.95 -20.27
CA GLU A 191 -5.85 12.06 -21.23
C GLU A 191 -5.38 13.37 -20.59
N GLU A 192 -5.91 13.72 -19.41
CA GLU A 192 -5.51 14.91 -18.65
C GLU A 192 -4.04 14.86 -18.24
N LYS A 193 -3.52 13.69 -17.85
CA LYS A 193 -2.10 13.49 -17.57
C LYS A 193 -1.24 13.77 -18.81
N ASN A 194 -1.61 13.19 -19.94
CA ASN A 194 -0.86 13.35 -21.19
C ASN A 194 -0.93 14.79 -21.70
N GLU A 195 -2.07 15.47 -21.56
CA GLU A 195 -2.20 16.89 -21.91
C GLU A 195 -1.24 17.74 -21.07
N PHE A 196 -1.24 17.56 -19.76
CA PHE A 196 -0.33 18.26 -18.84
C PHE A 196 1.16 18.02 -19.19
N LEU A 197 1.57 16.77 -19.44
CA LEU A 197 2.96 16.45 -19.79
C LEU A 197 3.36 17.01 -21.16
N ASN A 198 2.44 17.00 -22.14
CA ASN A 198 2.66 17.56 -23.45
C ASN A 198 2.79 19.10 -23.41
N GLU A 199 1.99 19.80 -22.60
CA GLU A 199 2.12 21.24 -22.38
C GLU A 199 3.48 21.61 -21.81
N MET A 200 4.03 20.77 -20.92
CA MET A 200 5.38 20.93 -20.40
C MET A 200 6.48 20.49 -21.37
N GLY A 201 6.15 19.76 -22.43
CA GLY A 201 7.10 19.23 -23.41
C GLY A 201 8.00 18.11 -22.86
N ILE A 202 7.55 17.38 -21.83
CA ILE A 202 8.34 16.35 -21.15
C ILE A 202 7.56 15.05 -21.00
N THR A 203 8.28 13.95 -20.76
CA THR A 203 7.70 12.64 -20.43
C THR A 203 7.41 12.52 -18.91
N GLU A 204 6.60 11.53 -18.51
CA GLU A 204 6.33 11.24 -17.11
C GLU A 204 7.64 10.90 -16.37
N GLU A 205 8.55 10.14 -16.98
CA GLU A 205 9.87 9.83 -16.41
C GLU A 205 10.73 11.08 -16.20
N GLN A 206 10.72 12.00 -17.17
CA GLN A 206 11.42 13.27 -17.04
C GLN A 206 10.81 14.14 -15.94
N TYR A 207 9.47 14.14 -15.82
CA TYR A 207 8.77 14.86 -14.75
C TYR A 207 9.12 14.29 -13.38
N GLN A 208 9.14 12.95 -13.23
CA GLN A 208 9.59 12.29 -11.99
C GLN A 208 11.03 12.66 -11.66
N LYS A 209 11.94 12.54 -12.61
CA LYS A 209 13.36 12.88 -12.45
C LYS A 209 13.57 14.35 -12.03
N MET A 210 12.83 15.26 -12.64
CA MET A 210 12.88 16.68 -12.27
C MET A 210 12.47 16.89 -10.81
N ASN A 211 11.40 16.23 -10.35
CA ASN A 211 10.95 16.33 -8.97
C ASN A 211 11.92 15.65 -8.00
N ASP A 212 12.56 14.55 -8.39
CA ASP A 212 13.58 13.87 -7.57
C ASP A 212 14.89 14.69 -7.50
N SER A 213 15.22 15.50 -8.50
CA SER A 213 16.37 16.42 -8.49
C SER A 213 16.09 17.74 -7.75
N THR A 214 14.86 17.94 -7.27
CA THR A 214 14.51 19.13 -6.50
C THR A 214 15.32 19.18 -5.20
N THR A 215 15.96 20.30 -4.95
CA THR A 215 16.61 20.57 -3.67
C THR A 215 15.63 21.24 -2.72
N ILE A 216 15.32 20.57 -1.61
CA ILE A 216 14.56 21.17 -0.50
C ILE A 216 15.27 20.82 0.80
N LYS A 217 15.59 21.83 1.59
CA LYS A 217 16.26 21.67 2.87
C LYS A 217 15.65 22.58 3.91
N PHE A 218 15.34 22.05 5.08
CA PHE A 218 14.94 22.82 6.25
C PHE A 218 16.00 22.66 7.34
N THR A 219 16.46 23.79 7.88
CA THR A 219 17.35 23.82 9.05
C THR A 219 16.63 24.57 10.17
N PHE A 220 16.17 23.83 11.16
CA PHE A 220 15.45 24.35 12.30
C PHE A 220 16.41 25.01 13.31
N ASP A 221 16.06 26.21 13.75
CA ASP A 221 16.85 26.95 14.75
C ASP A 221 16.89 26.19 16.09
N ASN A 222 17.98 26.33 16.83
CA ASN A 222 18.15 25.65 18.11
C ASN A 222 17.28 26.23 19.25
N LEU A 223 16.91 27.51 19.17
CA LEU A 223 16.31 28.25 20.26
C LEU A 223 14.90 28.75 19.91
N GLN A 224 14.67 29.16 18.67
CA GLN A 224 13.43 29.81 18.24
C GLN A 224 12.59 28.92 17.34
N GLU A 225 11.29 29.16 17.26
CA GLU A 225 10.36 28.52 16.32
C GLU A 225 10.50 29.13 14.93
N LYS A 226 11.72 29.08 14.38
CA LYS A 226 12.03 29.48 13.00
C LYS A 226 12.91 28.44 12.32
N THR A 227 12.84 28.42 11.00
CA THR A 227 13.66 27.55 10.17
C THR A 227 14.16 28.30 8.95
N THR A 228 15.33 27.96 8.49
CA THR A 228 15.83 28.35 7.17
C THR A 228 15.43 27.27 6.18
N ALA A 229 14.63 27.64 5.18
CA ALA A 229 14.28 26.80 4.05
C ALA A 229 15.15 27.20 2.86
N VAL A 230 15.78 26.21 2.24
CA VAL A 230 16.54 26.34 0.99
C VAL A 230 15.83 25.44 -0.03
N PHE A 231 15.55 25.96 -1.20
CA PHE A 231 14.86 25.21 -2.24
C PHE A 231 15.28 25.66 -3.64
N GLY A 232 15.30 24.73 -4.55
CA GLY A 232 15.64 24.95 -5.95
C GLY A 232 15.34 23.71 -6.79
N VAL A 233 15.25 23.91 -8.09
CA VAL A 233 15.09 22.84 -9.08
C VAL A 233 16.22 22.96 -10.07
N GLU A 234 16.84 21.83 -10.41
CA GLU A 234 17.78 21.76 -11.51
C GLU A 234 17.00 21.61 -12.83
N PHE A 235 17.18 22.57 -13.72
CA PHE A 235 16.61 22.50 -15.05
C PHE A 235 17.71 22.78 -16.10
N GLU A 236 17.89 21.86 -17.04
CA GLU A 236 18.90 21.93 -18.12
C GLU A 236 20.33 22.17 -17.63
N GLY A 237 20.66 21.71 -16.42
CA GLY A 237 21.99 21.87 -15.81
C GLY A 237 22.19 23.20 -15.09
N GLU A 238 21.19 24.07 -15.07
CA GLU A 238 21.19 25.29 -14.25
C GLU A 238 20.39 25.07 -12.98
N VAL A 239 20.93 25.48 -11.84
CA VAL A 239 20.28 25.37 -10.52
C VAL A 239 20.05 26.77 -9.98
N GLU A 240 18.82 27.18 -9.88
CA GLU A 240 18.44 28.40 -9.17
C GLU A 240 18.07 28.06 -7.73
N MET A 241 18.90 28.51 -6.80
CA MET A 241 18.70 28.25 -5.36
C MET A 241 18.10 29.48 -4.68
N ASN A 242 17.00 29.27 -4.02
CA ASN A 242 16.33 30.26 -3.17
C ASN A 242 16.47 29.88 -1.71
N SER A 243 16.52 30.87 -0.82
CA SER A 243 16.48 30.64 0.61
C SER A 243 15.63 31.67 1.32
N CYS A 244 14.92 31.24 2.33
CA CYS A 244 14.14 32.11 3.20
C CYS A 244 14.18 31.63 4.63
N THR A 245 13.91 32.56 5.55
CA THR A 245 13.67 32.21 6.95
C THR A 245 12.21 32.38 7.23
N VAL A 246 11.58 31.34 7.75
CA VAL A 246 10.15 31.32 8.12
C VAL A 246 9.99 30.87 9.56
N PHE A 247 8.92 31.28 10.17
CA PHE A 247 8.49 30.83 11.50
C PHE A 247 7.59 29.63 11.38
N TYR A 248 7.43 28.85 12.46
CA TYR A 248 6.59 27.66 12.40
C TYR A 248 5.86 27.39 13.73
N LYS A 249 4.71 26.71 13.61
CA LYS A 249 4.02 26.05 14.73
C LYS A 249 3.78 24.59 14.41
N ILE A 250 3.93 23.74 15.42
CA ILE A 250 3.64 22.31 15.31
C ILE A 250 2.33 22.02 16.04
N ASN A 251 1.45 21.29 15.37
CA ASN A 251 0.21 20.78 15.95
C ASN A 251 0.11 19.27 15.61
N GLY A 252 0.40 18.44 16.61
CA GLY A 252 0.55 17.00 16.38
C GLY A 252 1.68 16.70 15.38
N ASN A 253 1.33 16.09 14.26
CA ASN A 253 2.26 15.83 13.15
C ASN A 253 2.21 16.89 12.04
N SER A 254 1.34 17.87 12.14
CA SER A 254 1.29 18.99 11.18
C SER A 254 2.23 20.09 11.59
N ILE A 255 2.86 20.72 10.62
CA ILE A 255 3.63 21.94 10.79
C ILE A 255 3.07 23.02 9.88
N VAL A 256 2.85 24.20 10.43
CA VAL A 256 2.40 25.38 9.69
C VAL A 256 3.51 26.39 9.70
N PHE A 257 3.85 26.93 8.54
CA PHE A 257 4.85 27.96 8.36
C PHE A 257 4.19 29.34 8.28
N PHE A 258 4.95 30.37 8.66
CA PHE A 258 4.53 31.78 8.70
C PHE A 258 5.65 32.65 8.16
N ASP A 259 5.31 33.66 7.39
CA ASP A 259 6.32 34.57 6.79
C ASP A 259 7.02 35.45 7.82
N SER A 260 6.33 35.73 8.94
CA SER A 260 6.87 36.52 10.05
C SER A 260 6.41 36.00 11.42
N GLU A 261 7.07 36.48 12.49
CA GLU A 261 6.62 36.20 13.87
C GLU A 261 5.26 36.81 14.17
N GLU A 262 4.93 37.95 13.54
CA GLU A 262 3.63 38.59 13.69
C GLU A 262 2.52 37.76 13.03
N ASP A 263 2.74 37.26 11.80
CA ASP A 263 1.81 36.35 11.13
C ASP A 263 1.61 35.07 11.96
N MET A 264 2.67 34.56 12.56
CA MET A 264 2.59 33.40 13.46
C MET A 264 1.72 33.69 14.70
N LYS A 265 1.76 34.90 15.26
CA LYS A 265 0.92 35.28 16.41
C LYS A 265 -0.53 35.37 16.03
N VAL A 266 -0.85 35.95 14.86
CA VAL A 266 -2.25 36.11 14.38
C VAL A 266 -2.75 34.91 13.60
N GLY A 267 -1.90 33.96 13.26
CA GLY A 267 -2.26 32.70 12.60
C GLY A 267 -2.44 32.79 11.10
N ILE A 268 -1.74 33.71 10.40
CA ILE A 268 -1.75 33.85 8.95
C ILE A 268 -0.63 32.96 8.35
N PRO A 269 -0.94 31.84 7.68
CA PRO A 269 0.06 30.95 7.12
C PRO A 269 0.92 31.63 6.05
N ALA A 270 2.15 31.13 5.89
CA ALA A 270 3.09 31.61 4.87
C ALA A 270 2.53 31.46 3.45
N HIS A 271 2.68 32.49 2.66
CA HIS A 271 2.19 32.57 1.26
C HIS A 271 3.15 33.27 0.30
N THR A 272 4.24 33.85 0.84
CA THR A 272 5.20 34.62 0.04
C THR A 272 6.02 33.73 -0.89
N TYR A 273 6.35 32.50 -0.45
CA TYR A 273 7.16 31.60 -1.25
C TYR A 273 6.31 30.46 -1.82
N GLY A 274 6.52 30.13 -3.10
CA GLY A 274 5.77 29.11 -3.83
C GLY A 274 5.78 27.73 -3.15
N LEU A 275 6.86 27.41 -2.41
CA LEU A 275 6.99 26.17 -1.64
C LEU A 275 5.88 25.99 -0.58
N PHE A 276 5.34 27.08 -0.04
CA PHE A 276 4.35 27.03 1.04
C PHE A 276 2.91 27.28 0.53
N LYS A 277 2.78 27.89 -0.64
CA LYS A 277 1.46 28.25 -1.19
C LYS A 277 0.71 27.02 -1.67
N GLY A 278 -0.45 26.75 -1.10
CA GLY A 278 -1.31 25.63 -1.51
C GLY A 278 -0.76 24.25 -1.13
N THR A 279 0.28 24.19 -0.28
CA THR A 279 0.83 22.94 0.21
C THR A 279 0.48 22.71 1.68
N THR A 280 0.52 21.45 2.08
CA THR A 280 0.48 21.04 3.49
C THR A 280 1.80 20.37 3.86
N THR A 281 2.25 20.60 5.09
CA THR A 281 3.49 19.98 5.57
C THR A 281 3.21 19.19 6.84
N THR A 282 3.66 17.93 6.83
CA THR A 282 3.46 17.02 7.95
C THR A 282 4.72 16.24 8.26
N PHE A 283 4.84 15.79 9.51
CA PHE A 283 5.88 14.83 9.90
C PHE A 283 5.37 13.40 9.78
N SER A 284 6.28 12.46 9.53
CA SER A 284 6.05 11.05 9.86
C SER A 284 5.79 10.91 11.37
N SER A 285 5.14 9.80 11.78
CA SER A 285 4.81 9.56 13.19
C SER A 285 6.02 9.62 14.13
N ASP A 286 7.22 9.28 13.63
CA ASP A 286 8.49 9.34 14.35
C ASP A 286 9.27 10.65 14.12
N ARG A 287 8.73 11.58 13.36
CA ARG A 287 9.36 12.85 12.98
C ARG A 287 10.75 12.72 12.34
N THR A 288 11.08 11.56 11.80
CA THR A 288 12.31 11.39 11.04
C THR A 288 12.18 11.86 9.60
N LYS A 289 10.94 12.05 9.14
CA LYS A 289 10.63 12.59 7.81
C LYS A 289 9.71 13.79 7.91
N LEU A 290 9.93 14.75 7.01
CA LEU A 290 9.06 15.88 6.75
C LEU A 290 8.49 15.70 5.34
N ILE A 291 7.18 15.81 5.20
CA ILE A 291 6.48 15.55 3.94
C ILE A 291 5.74 16.82 3.55
N ILE A 292 6.08 17.36 2.37
CA ILE A 292 5.41 18.51 1.79
C ILE A 292 4.49 18.00 0.70
N THR A 293 3.20 18.21 0.83
CA THR A 293 2.18 17.72 -0.09
C THR A 293 1.52 18.88 -0.82
N GLY A 294 1.62 18.90 -2.14
CA GLY A 294 0.84 19.73 -3.05
C GLY A 294 -0.25 18.90 -3.72
N ILE A 295 -1.44 19.46 -3.85
CA ILE A 295 -2.56 18.80 -4.53
C ILE A 295 -3.09 19.73 -5.61
N THR A 296 -3.21 19.21 -6.83
CA THR A 296 -3.93 19.83 -7.94
C THR A 296 -5.13 18.96 -8.33
N GLY A 297 -5.96 19.40 -9.26
CA GLY A 297 -7.11 18.61 -9.74
C GLY A 297 -6.71 17.25 -10.34
N ILE A 298 -5.52 17.17 -10.95
CA ILE A 298 -5.07 15.99 -11.69
C ILE A 298 -3.98 15.17 -10.99
N MET A 299 -3.30 15.74 -9.99
CA MET A 299 -2.21 15.03 -9.29
C MET A 299 -2.03 15.45 -7.83
N LYS A 300 -1.39 14.57 -7.07
CA LYS A 300 -0.81 14.81 -5.76
C LYS A 300 0.69 14.64 -5.87
N LEU A 301 1.45 15.65 -5.45
CA LEU A 301 2.91 15.60 -5.36
C LEU A 301 3.34 15.66 -3.90
N GLU A 302 4.17 14.72 -3.48
CA GLU A 302 4.75 14.68 -2.14
C GLU A 302 6.27 14.72 -2.23
N HIS A 303 6.88 15.75 -1.68
CA HIS A 303 8.32 15.79 -1.44
C HIS A 303 8.62 15.24 -0.05
N ILE A 304 9.47 14.22 0.01
CA ILE A 304 9.88 13.55 1.23
C ILE A 304 11.28 14.01 1.60
N LEU A 305 11.41 14.61 2.77
CA LEU A 305 12.68 15.02 3.35
C LEU A 305 12.99 14.12 4.53
N SER A 306 14.22 13.67 4.63
CA SER A 306 14.69 12.88 5.78
C SER A 306 15.63 13.70 6.64
N ILE A 307 15.61 13.40 7.94
CA ILE A 307 16.52 14.02 8.89
C ILE A 307 17.96 13.64 8.54
N VAL A 308 18.86 14.60 8.69
CA VAL A 308 20.30 14.38 8.54
C VAL A 308 20.87 14.23 9.94
N ASP A 309 21.39 13.05 10.24
CA ASP A 309 22.21 12.85 11.43
C ASP A 309 23.53 13.61 11.26
N LYS A 310 23.88 14.42 12.27
CA LYS A 310 25.15 15.11 12.30
C LYS A 310 26.24 14.19 12.81
#